data_12d6b44532c5c17b652dccdcd7294ac5
#
_entry.id   12d6b44532c5c17b652dccdcd7294ac5
#
_cell.length_a   1.000
_cell.length_b   1.000
_cell.length_c   1.000
_cell.angle_alpha   90.00
_cell.angle_beta   90.00
_cell.angle_gamma   90.00
#
_symmetry.space_group_name_H-M   'P 1'
#
loop_
_entity.id
_entity.type
_entity.pdbx_description
1 polymer ?
#
loop_
_entity_poly.entity_id
_entity_poly.type
_entity_poly.pdbx_seq_one_letter_code
_entity_poly.pdbx_strand_id
1 'polypeptide(L)' 'MNPIPVGDLVFEVIQEADGGYVAECLTESIVTQADTWEELRANVKDAVEGFFFDGPKPRSIRLHLVRDEVLSFG' A
#
# COMPACT_ATOMS: atom_id res chain seq x y z
N MET A 1 10.68 -26.81 -4.14
CA MET A 1 10.67 -25.45 -3.75
C MET A 1 9.45 -25.10 -2.93
N ASN A 2 9.65 -24.48 -1.82
CA ASN A 2 8.54 -24.10 -0.99
C ASN A 2 7.78 -22.97 -1.60
N PRO A 3 6.48 -23.07 -1.57
CA PRO A 3 5.73 -21.86 -1.83
C PRO A 3 6.16 -20.85 -0.80
N ILE A 4 6.48 -19.70 -1.25
CA ILE A 4 6.81 -18.63 -0.33
C ILE A 4 5.53 -18.31 0.40
N PRO A 5 5.51 -18.47 1.72
CA PRO A 5 4.33 -18.08 2.44
C PRO A 5 4.08 -16.62 2.15
N VAL A 6 2.84 -16.25 2.12
CA VAL A 6 2.51 -14.85 1.94
C VAL A 6 2.98 -14.17 3.21
N GLY A 7 4.23 -13.71 3.17
CA GLY A 7 4.80 -13.04 4.31
C GLY A 7 4.37 -11.60 4.32
N ASP A 8 5.20 -10.76 3.72
CA ASP A 8 4.94 -9.32 3.68
C ASP A 8 4.33 -8.95 2.35
N LEU A 9 3.21 -8.26 2.38
CA LEU A 9 2.71 -7.56 1.21
C LEU A 9 3.31 -6.17 1.21
N VAL A 10 3.81 -5.74 0.07
CA VAL A 10 4.40 -4.42 -0.05
C VAL A 10 3.51 -3.58 -0.94
N PHE A 11 3.15 -2.41 -0.43
CA PHE A 11 2.42 -1.41 -1.19
C PHE A 11 3.34 -0.23 -1.44
N GLU A 12 3.38 0.21 -2.68
CA GLU A 12 4.02 1.48 -2.99
C GLU A 12 2.99 2.58 -2.80
N VAL A 13 3.33 3.56 -1.99
CA VAL A 13 2.42 4.64 -1.68
C VAL A 13 2.98 5.94 -2.24
N ILE A 14 2.14 6.65 -2.97
CA ILE A 14 2.51 7.93 -3.55
C ILE A 14 1.61 9.00 -2.95
N GLN A 15 2.21 10.09 -2.50
CA GLN A 15 1.46 11.22 -2.04
C GLN A 15 1.16 12.12 -3.21
N GLU A 16 -0.10 12.48 -3.37
CA GLU A 16 -0.53 13.29 -4.49
C GLU A 16 -0.38 14.78 -4.19
N ALA A 17 -0.48 15.59 -5.23
CA ALA A 17 -0.26 17.03 -5.09
C ALA A 17 -1.23 17.68 -4.11
N ASP A 18 -2.42 17.13 -3.98
CA ASP A 18 -3.43 17.67 -3.05
C ASP A 18 -3.26 17.15 -1.62
N GLY A 19 -2.23 16.35 -1.37
CA GLY A 19 -1.95 15.81 -0.04
C GLY A 19 -2.50 14.43 0.21
N GLY A 20 -3.33 13.90 -0.68
CA GLY A 20 -3.85 12.55 -0.52
C GLY A 20 -2.84 11.49 -0.88
N TYR A 21 -3.19 10.24 -0.63
CA TYR A 21 -2.29 9.10 -0.85
C TYR A 21 -2.96 8.05 -1.72
N VAL A 22 -2.15 7.42 -2.56
CA VAL A 22 -2.58 6.25 -3.33
C VAL A 22 -1.61 5.12 -3.00
N ALA A 23 -2.15 3.96 -2.68
CA ALA A 23 -1.35 2.78 -2.36
C ALA A 23 -1.65 1.69 -3.37
N GLU A 24 -0.62 1.13 -3.94
CA GLU A 24 -0.75 0.06 -4.92
C GLU A 24 0.11 -1.11 -4.50
N CYS A 25 -0.49 -2.30 -4.41
CA CYS A 25 0.25 -3.50 -4.07
C CYS A 25 1.15 -3.90 -5.23
N LEU A 26 2.37 -4.29 -4.92
CA LEU A 26 3.35 -4.64 -5.95
C LEU A 26 3.11 -6.01 -6.57
N THR A 27 2.45 -6.89 -5.86
CA THR A 27 2.28 -8.27 -6.31
C THR A 27 0.84 -8.67 -6.57
N GLU A 28 -0.12 -7.95 -6.01
CA GLU A 28 -1.54 -8.28 -6.14
C GLU A 28 -2.29 -7.10 -6.72
N SER A 29 -3.47 -7.36 -7.27
CA SER A 29 -4.27 -6.30 -7.85
C SER A 29 -5.08 -5.59 -6.76
N ILE A 30 -4.40 -4.88 -5.90
CA ILE A 30 -5.02 -4.15 -4.80
C ILE A 30 -4.55 -2.71 -4.87
N VAL A 31 -5.49 -1.80 -5.05
CA VAL A 31 -5.21 -0.36 -5.07
C VAL A 31 -6.21 0.31 -4.16
N THR A 32 -5.74 1.23 -3.34
CA THR A 32 -6.63 2.01 -2.51
C THR A 32 -6.06 3.42 -2.33
N GLN A 33 -6.86 4.30 -1.81
CA GLN A 33 -6.48 5.69 -1.64
C GLN A 33 -7.16 6.27 -0.42
N ALA A 34 -6.63 7.37 0.07
CA ALA A 34 -7.20 8.06 1.22
C ALA A 34 -6.65 9.48 1.28
N ASP A 35 -7.35 10.34 2.01
CA ASP A 35 -6.92 11.72 2.18
C ASP A 35 -5.85 11.87 3.26
N THR A 36 -5.81 10.96 4.23
CA THR A 36 -4.84 11.03 5.31
C THR A 36 -4.10 9.69 5.42
N TRP A 37 -2.95 9.74 6.06
CA TRP A 37 -2.16 8.54 6.27
C TRP A 37 -2.89 7.53 7.14
N GLU A 38 -3.59 8.00 8.17
CA GLU A 38 -4.32 7.09 9.04
C GLU A 38 -5.46 6.40 8.32
N GLU A 39 -6.17 7.15 7.49
CA GLU A 39 -7.21 6.55 6.66
C GLU A 39 -6.62 5.55 5.67
N LEU A 40 -5.47 5.89 5.09
CA LEU A 40 -4.82 4.98 4.15
C LEU A 40 -4.48 3.66 4.82
N ARG A 41 -3.93 3.73 6.03
CA ARG A 41 -3.60 2.52 6.78
C ARG A 41 -4.82 1.64 6.98
N ALA A 42 -5.92 2.25 7.40
CA ALA A 42 -7.15 1.51 7.62
C ALA A 42 -7.69 0.94 6.32
N ASN A 43 -7.65 1.72 5.25
CA ASN A 43 -8.17 1.28 3.96
C ASN A 43 -7.34 0.15 3.38
N VAL A 44 -6.00 0.20 3.54
CA VAL A 44 -5.15 -0.87 3.07
C VAL A 44 -5.44 -2.16 3.82
N LYS A 45 -5.57 -2.09 5.13
CA LYS A 45 -5.88 -3.29 5.92
C LYS A 45 -7.22 -3.87 5.50
N ASP A 46 -8.21 -3.02 5.32
CA ASP A 46 -9.53 -3.47 4.92
C ASP A 46 -9.49 -4.12 3.53
N ALA A 47 -8.79 -3.52 2.60
CA ALA A 47 -8.67 -4.06 1.25
C ALA A 47 -7.96 -5.40 1.25
N VAL A 48 -6.92 -5.55 2.05
CA VAL A 48 -6.17 -6.79 2.15
C VAL A 48 -7.05 -7.89 2.77
N GLU A 49 -7.79 -7.55 3.81
CA GLU A 49 -8.70 -8.52 4.41
C GLU A 49 -9.74 -9.01 3.42
N GLY A 50 -10.27 -8.09 2.62
CA GLY A 50 -11.25 -8.48 1.61
C GLY A 50 -10.64 -9.34 0.52
N PHE A 51 -9.42 -9.00 0.09
CA PHE A 51 -8.76 -9.74 -0.99
C PHE A 51 -8.43 -11.17 -0.57
N PHE A 52 -8.06 -11.38 0.69
CA PHE A 52 -7.66 -12.69 1.20
C PHE A 52 -8.72 -13.29 2.13
N PHE A 53 -9.98 -12.99 1.90
CA PHE A 53 -11.01 -13.31 2.91
C PHE A 53 -11.18 -14.82 3.11
N ASP A 54 -10.95 -15.62 2.09
CA ASP A 54 -11.16 -17.05 2.21
C ASP A 54 -9.86 -17.85 2.17
N GLY A 55 -8.76 -17.23 2.53
CA GLY A 55 -7.47 -17.89 2.54
C GLY A 55 -6.55 -17.32 3.58
N PRO A 56 -5.31 -17.80 3.60
CA PRO A 56 -4.33 -17.28 4.55
C PRO A 56 -4.07 -15.81 4.28
N LYS A 57 -3.98 -15.04 5.32
CA LYS A 57 -3.68 -13.62 5.20
C LYS A 57 -2.18 -13.39 5.28
N PRO A 58 -1.70 -12.31 4.68
CA PRO A 58 -0.28 -11.99 4.80
C PRO A 58 0.08 -11.72 6.25
N ARG A 59 1.33 -12.01 6.60
CA ARG A 59 1.80 -11.83 7.94
C ARG A 59 1.90 -10.35 8.29
N SER A 60 2.29 -9.54 7.32
CA SER A 60 2.42 -8.11 7.54
C SER A 60 2.21 -7.37 6.24
N ILE A 61 1.98 -6.08 6.36
CA ILE A 61 1.81 -5.18 5.23
C ILE A 61 2.83 -4.08 5.39
N ARG A 62 3.62 -3.85 4.35
CA ARG A 62 4.59 -2.78 4.34
C ARG A 62 4.10 -1.67 3.42
N LEU A 63 4.05 -0.46 3.95
CA LEU A 63 3.71 0.70 3.16
C LEU A 63 5.01 1.46 2.87
N HIS A 64 5.39 1.47 1.60
CA HIS A 64 6.62 2.12 1.16
C HIS A 64 6.24 3.47 0.54
N LEU A 65 6.48 4.54 1.27
CA LEU A 65 6.11 5.88 0.79
C LEU A 65 7.19 6.40 -0.13
N VAL A 66 6.78 6.69 -1.36
CA VAL A 66 7.66 7.30 -2.36
C VAL A 66 7.31 8.77 -2.42
N ARG A 67 8.33 9.60 -2.35
CA ARG A 67 8.13 11.03 -2.29
C ARG A 67 9.11 11.74 -3.21
N ASP A 68 8.56 12.59 -4.06
CA ASP A 68 9.37 13.39 -4.98
C ASP A 68 9.41 14.82 -4.48
N GLU A 69 10.55 15.44 -4.63
CA GLU A 69 10.66 16.85 -4.33
C GLU A 69 11.47 17.50 -5.43
N VAL A 70 10.95 18.59 -5.96
CA VAL A 70 11.62 19.32 -7.04
C VAL A 70 12.19 20.60 -6.47
N LEU A 71 13.51 20.75 -6.61
CA LEU A 71 14.18 21.96 -6.20
C LEU A 71 14.54 22.74 -7.45
N SER A 72 14.20 24.00 -7.48
CA SER A 72 14.48 24.86 -8.61
C SER A 72 15.77 25.63 -8.40
N PHE A 73 16.54 25.75 -9.48
CA PHE A 73 17.68 26.65 -9.49
C PHE A 73 17.25 27.96 -10.14
N GLY A 74 17.59 29.03 -9.50
CA GLY A 74 17.26 30.31 -10.01
C GLY A 74 16.05 30.89 -9.34
#